data_f79017c388eb02ffb46779e97dd32b8d
#
_entry.id   f79017c388eb02ffb46779e97dd32b8d
#
_cell.length_a   1.000
_cell.length_b   1.000
_cell.length_c   1.000
_cell.angle_alpha   90.00
_cell.angle_beta   90.00
_cell.angle_gamma   90.00
#
_symmetry.space_group_name_H-M   'P 1'
#
loop_
_entity.id
_entity.type
_entity.pdbx_description
1 polymer ?
#
loop_
_entity_poly.entity_id
_entity_poly.type
_entity_poly.pdbx_seq_one_letter_code
_entity_poly.pdbx_strand_id
1 'polypeptide(L)'
;MSFAPDKSGIKSLAGFSFQIKVFCYLAAELKEGQQLEFESIDDVATSKNCKADKIDNLNGQILVQNYESIQVKHTKLSKSLANKVLYNWIQIENSSCNISRYILITDEKYNNSDLLGTINIDDFINEVMSSTKKANANIAKVKEIFSNKSENERKAIIKNILDKHDFKPKNIDNEIIENYKDKLLKGANEVVFYQRLDELLSEITNRILKSINSLTSYTLTYTEFQKILNNVFERFSVNISLPSYNNFKSVTPIDLKSTEIANSREYRQLQYCSVSENFLRRYLLQEQYYKKVRNNYLDLCMESKCGDIEITAYENFEDVKEELQANNNDTPSNRFWNTTKTSNSYAENEQIRKGVCIYLTSDNVSDGNQISWKDE
;
A
#
# COMPACT_ATOMS: atom_id res chain seq x y z
N MET A 1 -53.58 -15.77 -0.21
CA MET A 1 -52.47 -14.89 -0.64
C MET A 1 -51.21 -15.39 0.05
N SER A 2 -50.18 -15.74 -0.70
CA SER A 2 -48.90 -16.11 -0.11
C SER A 2 -48.17 -14.84 0.31
N PHE A 3 -47.67 -14.78 1.52
CA PHE A 3 -46.83 -13.70 2.02
C PHE A 3 -45.50 -13.69 1.24
N ALA A 4 -45.17 -12.61 0.56
CA ALA A 4 -43.88 -12.40 -0.08
C ALA A 4 -43.11 -11.34 0.76
N PRO A 5 -41.99 -11.69 1.41
CA PRO A 5 -41.22 -10.75 2.22
C PRO A 5 -40.64 -9.63 1.33
N ASP A 6 -40.64 -8.41 1.84
CA ASP A 6 -39.96 -7.28 1.21
C ASP A 6 -38.45 -7.49 1.25
N LYS A 7 -37.82 -7.49 0.07
CA LYS A 7 -36.36 -7.67 -0.11
C LYS A 7 -35.60 -6.34 -0.28
N SER A 8 -36.24 -5.18 0.00
CA SER A 8 -35.62 -3.87 -0.19
C SER A 8 -34.37 -3.69 0.67
N GLY A 9 -34.40 -4.15 1.92
CA GLY A 9 -33.24 -4.13 2.81
C GLY A 9 -32.07 -4.95 2.28
N ILE A 10 -32.32 -6.16 1.75
CA ILE A 10 -31.27 -7.01 1.15
C ILE A 10 -30.66 -6.32 -0.06
N LYS A 11 -31.46 -5.67 -0.90
CA LYS A 11 -30.98 -4.95 -2.09
C LYS A 11 -30.08 -3.76 -1.70
N SER A 12 -30.46 -3.00 -0.65
CA SER A 12 -29.66 -1.90 -0.14
C SER A 12 -28.32 -2.39 0.42
N LEU A 13 -28.34 -3.47 1.21
CA LEU A 13 -27.11 -4.09 1.75
C LEU A 13 -26.21 -4.66 0.63
N ALA A 14 -26.78 -5.23 -0.41
CA ALA A 14 -26.01 -5.72 -1.55
C ALA A 14 -25.32 -4.58 -2.30
N GLY A 15 -25.99 -3.42 -2.46
CA GLY A 15 -25.37 -2.22 -3.03
C GLY A 15 -24.21 -1.72 -2.19
N PHE A 16 -24.41 -1.62 -0.89
CA PHE A 16 -23.39 -1.20 0.07
C PHE A 16 -22.19 -2.16 0.12
N SER A 17 -22.45 -3.48 0.17
CA SER A 17 -21.39 -4.49 0.10
C SER A 17 -20.55 -4.36 -1.17
N PHE A 18 -21.18 -4.06 -2.31
CA PHE A 18 -20.46 -3.84 -3.56
C PHE A 18 -19.59 -2.58 -3.53
N GLN A 19 -20.04 -1.49 -2.88
CA GLN A 19 -19.23 -0.29 -2.68
C GLN A 19 -17.98 -0.58 -1.83
N ILE A 20 -18.09 -1.38 -0.76
CA ILE A 20 -16.95 -1.81 0.06
C ILE A 20 -15.97 -2.65 -0.79
N LYS A 21 -16.46 -3.58 -1.60
CA LYS A 21 -15.60 -4.38 -2.49
C LYS A 21 -14.86 -3.50 -3.50
N VAL A 22 -15.54 -2.50 -4.10
CA VAL A 22 -14.90 -1.53 -4.99
C VAL A 22 -13.83 -0.72 -4.25
N PHE A 23 -14.09 -0.30 -3.02
CA PHE A 23 -13.07 0.36 -2.20
C PHE A 23 -11.85 -0.53 -1.97
N CYS A 24 -12.06 -1.80 -1.60
CA CYS A 24 -10.96 -2.77 -1.43
C CYS A 24 -10.18 -3.00 -2.74
N TYR A 25 -10.88 -3.09 -3.89
CA TYR A 25 -10.25 -3.16 -5.21
C TYR A 25 -9.33 -1.97 -5.47
N LEU A 26 -9.84 -0.75 -5.25
CA LEU A 26 -9.07 0.48 -5.46
C LEU A 26 -7.92 0.65 -4.46
N ALA A 27 -8.05 0.11 -3.24
CA ALA A 27 -6.98 0.12 -2.25
C ALA A 27 -5.72 -0.61 -2.75
N ALA A 28 -5.89 -1.66 -3.57
CA ALA A 28 -4.76 -2.34 -4.20
C ALA A 28 -3.99 -1.45 -5.20
N GLU A 29 -4.64 -0.44 -5.77
CA GLU A 29 -4.06 0.48 -6.77
C GLU A 29 -3.44 1.74 -6.15
N LEU A 30 -3.56 1.93 -4.81
CA LEU A 30 -2.99 3.09 -4.12
C LEU A 30 -1.48 3.19 -4.31
N LYS A 31 -1.02 4.41 -4.57
CA LYS A 31 0.39 4.78 -4.71
C LYS A 31 0.80 5.73 -3.61
N GLU A 32 2.09 5.86 -3.39
CA GLU A 32 2.63 6.83 -2.44
C GLU A 32 2.10 8.25 -2.70
N GLY A 33 1.70 8.92 -1.62
CA GLY A 33 1.08 10.25 -1.69
C GLY A 33 -0.39 10.25 -2.10
N GLN A 34 -1.03 9.10 -2.28
CA GLN A 34 -2.46 8.98 -2.55
C GLN A 34 -3.22 8.53 -1.29
N GLN A 35 -4.51 8.87 -1.26
CA GLN A 35 -5.47 8.36 -0.31
C GLN A 35 -6.78 8.01 -0.99
N LEU A 36 -7.52 7.09 -0.40
CA LEU A 36 -8.83 6.64 -0.82
C LEU A 36 -9.85 7.01 0.27
N GLU A 37 -10.99 7.57 -0.12
CA GLU A 37 -12.03 8.03 0.80
C GLU A 37 -13.33 7.31 0.49
N PHE A 38 -14.02 6.83 1.53
CA PHE A 38 -15.31 6.18 1.46
C PHE A 38 -16.39 7.12 2.01
N GLU A 39 -17.49 7.34 1.23
CA GLU A 39 -18.61 8.22 1.59
C GLU A 39 -18.14 9.64 1.99
N SER A 40 -17.23 10.24 1.19
CA SER A 40 -16.78 11.62 1.41
C SER A 40 -17.40 12.60 0.43
N ILE A 41 -16.91 12.62 -0.81
CA ILE A 41 -17.43 13.47 -1.90
C ILE A 41 -18.46 12.69 -2.73
N ASP A 42 -18.26 11.38 -2.89
CA ASP A 42 -19.11 10.44 -3.60
C ASP A 42 -19.07 9.06 -2.90
N ASP A 43 -19.62 7.99 -3.50
CA ASP A 43 -19.58 6.63 -2.95
C ASP A 43 -18.13 6.25 -2.56
N VAL A 44 -17.15 6.54 -3.47
CA VAL A 44 -15.72 6.45 -3.22
C VAL A 44 -15.01 7.62 -3.90
N ALA A 45 -13.96 8.14 -3.30
CA ALA A 45 -13.11 9.14 -3.93
C ALA A 45 -11.63 8.81 -3.76
N THR A 46 -10.81 9.12 -4.77
CA THR A 46 -9.35 9.11 -4.64
C THR A 46 -8.84 10.54 -4.67
N SER A 47 -7.87 10.84 -3.81
CA SER A 47 -7.17 12.12 -3.85
C SER A 47 -5.67 11.93 -3.77
N LYS A 48 -4.91 12.84 -4.39
CA LYS A 48 -3.46 12.92 -4.23
C LYS A 48 -3.15 13.90 -3.12
N ASN A 49 -2.59 13.41 -2.03
CA ASN A 49 -1.92 14.25 -1.05
C ASN A 49 -0.63 14.75 -1.70
N CYS A 50 -0.63 15.98 -2.19
CA CYS A 50 0.61 16.69 -2.45
C CYS A 50 1.24 16.96 -1.08
N LYS A 51 2.18 16.12 -0.63
CA LYS A 51 3.09 16.51 0.44
C LYS A 51 3.75 17.81 -0.02
N ALA A 52 3.55 18.87 0.74
CA ALA A 52 4.43 20.01 0.70
C ALA A 52 5.80 19.55 1.22
N ASP A 53 6.63 18.97 0.34
CA ASP A 53 8.05 18.89 0.61
C ASP A 53 8.57 20.31 0.64
N LYS A 54 8.89 20.76 1.86
CA LYS A 54 9.47 22.04 2.22
C LYS A 54 8.54 23.27 2.04
N ILE A 55 8.04 23.70 3.17
CA ILE A 55 7.65 25.11 3.35
C ILE A 55 8.93 25.96 3.22
N ASP A 56 9.30 26.32 2.02
CA ASP A 56 10.07 27.52 1.82
C ASP A 56 9.10 28.69 1.88
N ASN A 57 9.21 29.44 2.97
CA ASN A 57 8.51 30.69 3.17
C ASN A 57 8.65 31.61 1.94
N LEU A 58 7.51 32.16 1.48
CA LEU A 58 7.34 33.23 0.51
C LEU A 58 6.79 32.79 -0.86
N ASN A 59 5.57 32.26 -0.85
CA ASN A 59 4.50 32.57 -1.82
C ASN A 59 3.39 31.56 -1.63
N GLY A 60 2.24 31.97 -1.15
CA GLY A 60 1.07 31.13 -0.93
C GLY A 60 0.56 30.47 -2.22
N GLN A 61 1.16 29.35 -2.60
CA GLN A 61 0.58 28.43 -3.56
C GLN A 61 -0.42 27.57 -2.80
N ILE A 62 -1.71 27.80 -3.05
CA ILE A 62 -2.79 26.90 -2.64
C ILE A 62 -2.55 25.60 -3.40
N LEU A 63 -2.15 24.56 -2.68
CA LEU A 63 -2.06 23.18 -3.23
C LEU A 63 -3.47 22.72 -3.55
N VAL A 64 -3.82 22.67 -4.82
CA VAL A 64 -5.11 22.18 -5.29
C VAL A 64 -5.06 20.65 -5.23
N GLN A 65 -5.78 20.05 -4.27
CA GLN A 65 -6.01 18.60 -4.27
C GLN A 65 -6.82 18.22 -5.51
N ASN A 66 -6.30 17.31 -6.31
CA ASN A 66 -7.03 16.73 -7.43
C ASN A 66 -7.75 15.46 -6.97
N TYR A 67 -9.06 15.42 -7.17
CA TYR A 67 -9.90 14.28 -6.84
C TYR A 67 -10.34 13.51 -8.08
N GLU A 68 -10.54 12.21 -7.93
CA GLU A 68 -11.37 11.40 -8.81
C GLU A 68 -12.64 11.04 -8.03
N SER A 69 -13.81 11.34 -8.60
CA SER A 69 -15.12 11.01 -8.02
C SER A 69 -15.60 9.70 -8.61
N ILE A 70 -15.94 8.73 -7.77
CA ILE A 70 -16.27 7.36 -8.18
C ILE A 70 -17.65 6.99 -7.66
N GLN A 71 -18.61 6.89 -8.57
CA GLN A 71 -19.95 6.34 -8.30
C GLN A 71 -19.98 4.84 -8.55
N VAL A 72 -20.62 4.12 -7.65
CA VAL A 72 -20.69 2.66 -7.68
C VAL A 72 -22.14 2.19 -7.76
N LYS A 73 -22.48 1.34 -8.72
CA LYS A 73 -23.84 0.84 -8.89
C LYS A 73 -23.90 -0.68 -9.10
N HIS A 74 -24.55 -1.35 -8.15
CA HIS A 74 -24.77 -2.80 -8.14
C HIS A 74 -26.20 -3.14 -8.60
N THR A 75 -26.56 -2.66 -9.81
CA THR A 75 -27.89 -2.86 -10.37
C THR A 75 -27.89 -2.59 -11.87
N LYS A 76 -28.95 -3.01 -12.56
CA LYS A 76 -29.17 -2.61 -13.97
C LYS A 76 -29.28 -1.09 -14.05
N LEU A 77 -28.44 -0.47 -14.87
CA LEU A 77 -28.48 0.96 -15.11
C LEU A 77 -29.71 1.32 -15.94
N SER A 78 -30.51 2.27 -15.45
CA SER A 78 -31.62 2.87 -16.17
C SER A 78 -31.36 4.34 -16.44
N LYS A 79 -32.09 4.96 -17.42
CA LYS A 79 -31.97 6.40 -17.67
C LYS A 79 -32.19 7.23 -16.39
N SER A 80 -33.17 6.87 -15.57
CA SER A 80 -33.40 7.56 -14.28
C SER A 80 -32.25 7.42 -13.30
N LEU A 81 -31.55 6.28 -13.28
CA LEU A 81 -30.39 6.07 -12.42
C LEU A 81 -29.16 6.81 -12.96
N ALA A 82 -28.94 6.80 -14.27
CA ALA A 82 -27.88 7.60 -14.91
C ALA A 82 -28.08 9.10 -14.64
N ASN A 83 -29.30 9.60 -14.76
CA ASN A 83 -29.62 10.98 -14.41
C ASN A 83 -29.31 11.29 -12.93
N LYS A 84 -29.57 10.36 -11.99
CA LYS A 84 -29.22 10.56 -10.57
C LYS A 84 -27.70 10.65 -10.35
N VAL A 85 -26.90 9.85 -11.07
CA VAL A 85 -25.44 9.97 -11.06
C VAL A 85 -25.01 11.34 -11.55
N LEU A 86 -25.56 11.80 -12.65
CA LEU A 86 -25.24 13.12 -13.21
C LEU A 86 -25.68 14.26 -12.27
N TYR A 87 -26.81 14.12 -11.57
CA TYR A 87 -27.21 15.12 -10.55
C TYR A 87 -26.20 15.24 -9.42
N ASN A 88 -25.61 14.13 -8.95
CA ASN A 88 -24.58 14.15 -7.93
C ASN A 88 -23.33 14.85 -8.47
N TRP A 89 -22.87 14.46 -9.64
CA TRP A 89 -21.66 15.02 -10.26
C TRP A 89 -21.79 16.53 -10.57
N ILE A 90 -22.98 17.01 -10.97
CA ILE A 90 -23.23 18.45 -11.14
C ILE A 90 -23.12 19.21 -9.79
N GLN A 91 -23.59 18.60 -8.69
CA GLN A 91 -23.44 19.21 -7.36
C GLN A 91 -21.96 19.24 -6.94
N ILE A 92 -21.20 18.19 -7.21
CA ILE A 92 -19.75 18.11 -6.95
C ILE A 92 -19.00 19.12 -7.81
N GLU A 93 -19.27 19.21 -9.12
CA GLU A 93 -18.63 20.17 -10.04
C GLU A 93 -18.90 21.63 -9.64
N ASN A 94 -20.07 21.89 -9.03
CA ASN A 94 -20.40 23.22 -8.49
C ASN A 94 -19.84 23.50 -7.10
N SER A 95 -19.14 22.52 -6.49
CA SER A 95 -18.44 22.69 -5.21
C SER A 95 -17.02 23.28 -5.44
N SER A 96 -16.27 23.47 -4.36
CA SER A 96 -14.86 23.91 -4.42
C SER A 96 -13.88 22.77 -4.76
N CYS A 97 -14.35 21.54 -5.01
CA CYS A 97 -13.51 20.39 -5.30
C CYS A 97 -13.01 20.42 -6.75
N ASN A 98 -11.72 20.23 -6.95
CA ASN A 98 -11.15 20.08 -8.30
C ASN A 98 -11.19 18.61 -8.72
N ILE A 99 -12.11 18.26 -9.62
CA ILE A 99 -12.29 16.88 -10.08
C ILE A 99 -11.57 16.69 -11.42
N SER A 100 -10.65 15.74 -11.44
CA SER A 100 -9.92 15.34 -12.64
C SER A 100 -10.65 14.29 -13.47
N ARG A 101 -11.44 13.41 -12.84
CA ARG A 101 -12.19 12.33 -13.50
C ARG A 101 -13.48 12.01 -12.75
N TYR A 102 -14.50 11.65 -13.49
CA TYR A 102 -15.78 11.11 -13.02
C TYR A 102 -15.89 9.64 -13.45
N ILE A 103 -15.86 8.71 -12.54
CA ILE A 103 -15.82 7.28 -12.82
C ILE A 103 -17.12 6.63 -12.36
N LEU A 104 -17.81 5.91 -13.27
CA LEU A 104 -18.96 5.08 -12.93
C LEU A 104 -18.58 3.61 -13.01
N ILE A 105 -18.47 2.95 -11.84
CA ILE A 105 -18.23 1.52 -11.74
C ILE A 105 -19.56 0.79 -11.59
N THR A 106 -19.82 -0.20 -12.46
CA THR A 106 -21.01 -1.05 -12.39
C THR A 106 -20.60 -2.51 -12.33
N ASP A 107 -21.44 -3.35 -11.70
CA ASP A 107 -21.23 -4.79 -11.72
C ASP A 107 -21.49 -5.34 -13.13
N GLU A 108 -20.48 -6.03 -13.67
CA GLU A 108 -20.48 -6.62 -15.02
C GLU A 108 -21.67 -7.57 -15.25
N LYS A 109 -22.11 -8.29 -14.22
CA LYS A 109 -23.23 -9.25 -14.32
C LYS A 109 -24.54 -8.65 -14.82
N TYR A 110 -24.70 -7.33 -14.75
CA TYR A 110 -25.89 -6.65 -15.25
C TYR A 110 -25.81 -6.25 -16.71
N ASN A 111 -24.69 -6.47 -17.40
CA ASN A 111 -24.45 -6.09 -18.79
C ASN A 111 -24.90 -4.64 -19.06
N ASN A 112 -24.44 -3.71 -18.24
CA ASN A 112 -24.77 -2.30 -18.36
C ASN A 112 -24.04 -1.68 -19.56
N SER A 113 -24.75 -0.80 -20.29
CA SER A 113 -24.15 0.11 -21.27
C SER A 113 -23.94 1.48 -20.67
N ASP A 114 -23.02 2.25 -21.24
CA ASP A 114 -22.82 3.65 -20.86
C ASP A 114 -23.97 4.54 -21.31
N LEU A 115 -24.92 4.74 -20.39
CA LEU A 115 -26.06 5.63 -20.63
C LEU A 115 -25.71 7.11 -20.44
N LEU A 116 -24.60 7.42 -19.76
CA LEU A 116 -24.14 8.79 -19.57
C LEU A 116 -23.50 9.34 -20.85
N GLY A 117 -22.69 8.54 -21.53
CA GLY A 117 -22.09 8.90 -22.80
C GLY A 117 -23.13 9.14 -23.95
N THR A 118 -24.38 8.69 -23.77
CA THR A 118 -25.45 8.86 -24.75
C THR A 118 -26.53 9.86 -24.31
N ILE A 119 -26.32 10.60 -23.22
CA ILE A 119 -27.29 11.58 -22.73
C ILE A 119 -27.47 12.72 -23.76
N ASN A 120 -28.72 13.06 -24.06
CA ASN A 120 -29.04 14.31 -24.74
C ASN A 120 -29.06 15.45 -23.73
N ILE A 121 -28.11 16.38 -23.84
CA ILE A 121 -27.88 17.47 -22.86
C ILE A 121 -29.12 18.41 -22.83
N ASP A 122 -29.71 18.73 -23.95
CA ASP A 122 -30.85 19.64 -24.01
C ASP A 122 -32.10 19.04 -23.35
N ASP A 123 -32.37 17.77 -23.60
CA ASP A 123 -33.49 17.04 -22.97
C ASP A 123 -33.27 16.96 -21.46
N PHE A 124 -32.01 16.68 -21.00
CA PHE A 124 -31.69 16.64 -19.61
C PHE A 124 -31.88 17.98 -18.90
N ILE A 125 -31.42 19.09 -19.50
CA ILE A 125 -31.63 20.45 -18.97
C ILE A 125 -33.12 20.76 -18.86
N ASN A 126 -33.91 20.43 -19.91
CA ASN A 126 -35.35 20.65 -19.92
C ASN A 126 -36.04 19.86 -18.80
N GLU A 127 -35.67 18.58 -18.60
CA GLU A 127 -36.18 17.75 -17.50
C GLU A 127 -35.88 18.37 -16.14
N VAL A 128 -34.64 18.84 -15.91
CA VAL A 128 -34.25 19.51 -14.69
C VAL A 128 -35.03 20.79 -14.44
N MET A 129 -35.09 21.66 -15.44
CA MET A 129 -35.72 23.00 -15.30
C MET A 129 -37.26 22.92 -15.15
N SER A 130 -37.89 21.92 -15.74
CA SER A 130 -39.34 21.68 -15.61
C SER A 130 -39.72 20.92 -14.33
N SER A 131 -38.73 20.40 -13.58
CA SER A 131 -38.97 19.58 -12.39
C SER A 131 -39.75 20.34 -11.30
N THR A 132 -40.76 19.69 -10.73
CA THR A 132 -41.57 20.16 -9.59
C THR A 132 -41.27 19.37 -8.31
N LYS A 133 -40.17 18.62 -8.26
CA LYS A 133 -39.80 17.82 -7.09
C LYS A 133 -39.47 18.73 -5.90
N LYS A 134 -39.67 18.18 -4.68
CA LYS A 134 -39.36 18.88 -3.41
C LYS A 134 -37.90 19.31 -3.33
N ALA A 135 -37.62 20.37 -2.60
CA ALA A 135 -36.30 20.99 -2.48
C ALA A 135 -35.16 20.03 -2.03
N ASN A 136 -35.48 18.98 -1.27
CA ASN A 136 -34.49 17.99 -0.83
C ASN A 136 -34.12 16.95 -1.90
N ALA A 137 -34.83 16.90 -3.05
CA ALA A 137 -34.49 15.99 -4.12
C ALA A 137 -33.27 16.49 -4.93
N ASN A 138 -32.35 15.59 -5.33
CA ASN A 138 -31.14 15.96 -6.07
C ASN A 138 -31.44 16.75 -7.35
N ILE A 139 -32.49 16.42 -8.09
CA ILE A 139 -32.91 17.18 -9.27
C ILE A 139 -33.29 18.64 -8.92
N ALA A 140 -33.90 18.88 -7.75
CA ALA A 140 -34.26 20.23 -7.31
C ALA A 140 -33.03 21.05 -6.92
N LYS A 141 -32.03 20.43 -6.31
CA LYS A 141 -30.74 21.06 -6.00
C LYS A 141 -29.99 21.44 -7.29
N VAL A 142 -30.01 20.56 -8.31
CA VAL A 142 -29.42 20.86 -9.62
C VAL A 142 -30.19 21.98 -10.30
N LYS A 143 -31.54 21.99 -10.22
CA LYS A 143 -32.36 23.10 -10.73
C LYS A 143 -31.99 24.44 -10.10
N GLU A 144 -31.71 24.46 -8.80
CA GLU A 144 -31.25 25.68 -8.10
C GLU A 144 -29.91 26.15 -8.64
N ILE A 145 -28.94 25.23 -8.79
CA ILE A 145 -27.62 25.53 -9.41
C ILE A 145 -27.81 26.11 -10.81
N PHE A 146 -28.69 25.53 -11.62
CA PHE A 146 -28.93 25.95 -12.98
C PHE A 146 -29.75 27.23 -13.11
N SER A 147 -30.56 27.57 -12.12
CA SER A 147 -31.40 28.78 -12.16
C SER A 147 -30.58 30.09 -12.24
N ASN A 148 -29.36 30.06 -11.70
CA ASN A 148 -28.44 31.20 -11.67
C ASN A 148 -27.44 31.17 -12.85
N LYS A 149 -27.65 30.32 -13.87
CA LYS A 149 -26.73 30.13 -15.00
C LYS A 149 -27.45 30.27 -16.34
N SER A 150 -26.76 30.83 -17.33
CA SER A 150 -27.25 30.86 -18.70
C SER A 150 -27.33 29.44 -19.30
N GLU A 151 -28.03 29.27 -20.40
CA GLU A 151 -28.13 27.99 -21.10
C GLU A 151 -26.76 27.45 -21.53
N ASN A 152 -25.88 28.32 -22.01
CA ASN A 152 -24.52 27.95 -22.43
C ASN A 152 -23.67 27.46 -21.25
N GLU A 153 -23.77 28.10 -20.09
CA GLU A 153 -23.07 27.69 -18.87
C GLU A 153 -23.57 26.33 -18.36
N ARG A 154 -24.89 26.07 -18.40
CA ARG A 154 -25.46 24.76 -18.03
C ARG A 154 -24.93 23.65 -18.94
N LYS A 155 -24.92 23.89 -20.26
CA LYS A 155 -24.35 22.96 -21.25
C LYS A 155 -22.85 22.72 -21.02
N ALA A 156 -22.10 23.78 -20.72
CA ALA A 156 -20.65 23.69 -20.46
C ALA A 156 -20.34 22.83 -19.23
N ILE A 157 -21.09 22.96 -18.13
CA ILE A 157 -20.92 22.14 -16.92
C ILE A 157 -21.14 20.65 -17.25
N ILE A 158 -22.25 20.33 -17.90
CA ILE A 158 -22.56 18.93 -18.27
C ILE A 158 -21.49 18.37 -19.20
N LYS A 159 -21.09 19.13 -20.21
CA LYS A 159 -20.07 18.73 -21.17
C LYS A 159 -18.73 18.47 -20.47
N ASN A 160 -18.29 19.34 -19.57
CA ASN A 160 -17.05 19.15 -18.80
C ASN A 160 -17.08 17.86 -17.97
N ILE A 161 -18.22 17.52 -17.36
CA ILE A 161 -18.39 16.24 -16.64
C ILE A 161 -18.29 15.06 -17.60
N LEU A 162 -18.99 15.12 -18.73
CA LEU A 162 -19.02 14.05 -19.72
C LEU A 162 -17.65 13.86 -20.42
N ASP A 163 -16.91 14.93 -20.65
CA ASP A 163 -15.55 14.88 -21.21
C ASP A 163 -14.53 14.23 -20.24
N LYS A 164 -14.80 14.27 -18.93
CA LYS A 164 -14.00 13.62 -17.86
C LYS A 164 -14.57 12.26 -17.43
N HIS A 165 -15.71 11.84 -18.02
CA HIS A 165 -16.41 10.62 -17.64
C HIS A 165 -15.68 9.37 -18.10
N ASP A 166 -15.71 8.33 -17.25
CA ASP A 166 -15.17 7.00 -17.52
C ASP A 166 -16.16 5.94 -17.00
N PHE A 167 -16.62 5.07 -17.88
CA PHE A 167 -17.57 4.00 -17.55
C PHE A 167 -16.85 2.66 -17.46
N LYS A 168 -16.96 1.98 -16.31
CA LYS A 168 -16.22 0.74 -16.01
C LYS A 168 -17.15 -0.36 -15.50
N PRO A 169 -17.73 -1.20 -16.37
CA PRO A 169 -18.30 -2.46 -15.92
C PRO A 169 -17.19 -3.40 -15.47
N LYS A 170 -17.28 -3.97 -14.25
CA LYS A 170 -16.22 -4.81 -13.67
C LYS A 170 -16.79 -6.00 -12.92
N ASN A 171 -16.09 -7.13 -13.00
CA ASN A 171 -16.24 -8.25 -12.08
C ASN A 171 -15.31 -8.02 -10.89
N ILE A 172 -15.81 -7.29 -9.89
CA ILE A 172 -14.97 -6.82 -8.77
C ILE A 172 -14.35 -7.98 -7.99
N ASP A 173 -15.01 -9.12 -7.85
CA ASP A 173 -14.46 -10.26 -7.11
C ASP A 173 -13.22 -10.83 -7.82
N ASN A 174 -13.25 -10.96 -9.13
CA ASN A 174 -12.08 -11.38 -9.92
C ASN A 174 -10.98 -10.32 -9.92
N GLU A 175 -11.34 -9.04 -10.08
CA GLU A 175 -10.39 -7.93 -10.07
C GLU A 175 -9.64 -7.81 -8.73
N ILE A 176 -10.32 -8.05 -7.61
CA ILE A 176 -9.69 -8.10 -6.28
C ILE A 176 -8.63 -9.21 -6.25
N ILE A 177 -8.98 -10.42 -6.65
CA ILE A 177 -8.04 -11.56 -6.65
C ILE A 177 -6.80 -11.23 -7.49
N GLU A 178 -6.99 -10.76 -8.72
CA GLU A 178 -5.87 -10.47 -9.62
C GLU A 178 -4.99 -9.30 -9.11
N ASN A 179 -5.59 -8.21 -8.62
CA ASN A 179 -4.85 -7.05 -8.12
C ASN A 179 -4.04 -7.32 -6.85
N TYR A 180 -4.49 -8.28 -6.03
CA TYR A 180 -3.77 -8.65 -4.81
C TYR A 180 -2.82 -9.82 -4.99
N LYS A 181 -2.87 -10.55 -6.11
CA LYS A 181 -2.08 -11.75 -6.36
C LYS A 181 -0.58 -11.48 -6.21
N ASP A 182 -0.06 -10.50 -6.93
CA ASP A 182 1.36 -10.15 -6.87
C ASP A 182 1.81 -9.60 -5.51
N LYS A 183 0.86 -9.04 -4.74
CA LYS A 183 1.14 -8.47 -3.43
C LYS A 183 1.15 -9.54 -2.33
N LEU A 184 0.19 -10.47 -2.33
CA LEU A 184 -0.08 -11.38 -1.22
C LEU A 184 0.41 -12.82 -1.44
N LEU A 185 0.64 -13.24 -2.71
CA LEU A 185 1.10 -14.59 -3.02
C LEU A 185 2.61 -14.78 -2.76
N LYS A 186 3.37 -13.69 -2.56
CA LYS A 186 4.82 -13.75 -2.37
C LYS A 186 5.24 -14.80 -1.34
N GLY A 187 6.01 -15.80 -1.78
CA GLY A 187 6.53 -16.89 -0.95
C GLY A 187 5.49 -17.80 -0.30
N ALA A 188 4.22 -17.72 -0.72
CA ALA A 188 3.10 -18.47 -0.15
C ALA A 188 2.45 -19.40 -1.18
N ASN A 189 1.70 -20.42 -0.71
CA ASN A 189 0.80 -21.18 -1.55
C ASN A 189 -0.58 -20.49 -1.64
N GLU A 190 -1.44 -21.02 -2.51
CA GLU A 190 -2.79 -20.47 -2.71
C GLU A 190 -3.62 -20.40 -1.42
N VAL A 191 -3.50 -21.35 -0.51
CA VAL A 191 -4.25 -21.36 0.75
C VAL A 191 -3.87 -20.15 1.60
N VAL A 192 -2.58 -19.90 1.76
CA VAL A 192 -2.07 -18.73 2.51
C VAL A 192 -2.42 -17.43 1.80
N PHE A 193 -2.39 -17.41 0.46
CA PHE A 193 -2.86 -16.26 -0.30
C PHE A 193 -4.31 -15.89 0.03
N TYR A 194 -5.23 -16.85 -0.01
CA TYR A 194 -6.64 -16.59 0.32
C TYR A 194 -6.83 -16.20 1.79
N GLN A 195 -6.09 -16.81 2.73
CA GLN A 195 -6.13 -16.40 4.14
C GLN A 195 -5.69 -14.94 4.33
N ARG A 196 -4.60 -14.53 3.67
CA ARG A 196 -4.12 -13.15 3.67
C ARG A 196 -5.13 -12.20 3.04
N LEU A 197 -5.72 -12.59 1.91
CA LEU A 197 -6.72 -11.79 1.22
C LEU A 197 -7.97 -11.58 2.08
N ASP A 198 -8.52 -12.64 2.67
CA ASP A 198 -9.70 -12.58 3.54
C ASP A 198 -9.45 -11.69 4.77
N GLU A 199 -8.29 -11.82 5.41
CA GLU A 199 -7.92 -10.99 6.56
C GLU A 199 -7.79 -9.52 6.16
N LEU A 200 -7.12 -9.22 5.03
CA LEU A 200 -6.98 -7.86 4.52
C LEU A 200 -8.32 -7.20 4.22
N LEU A 201 -9.20 -7.91 3.49
CA LEU A 201 -10.54 -7.41 3.16
C LEU A 201 -11.39 -7.22 4.43
N SER A 202 -11.27 -8.13 5.39
CA SER A 202 -11.93 -8.04 6.70
C SER A 202 -11.47 -6.82 7.49
N GLU A 203 -10.17 -6.57 7.56
CA GLU A 203 -9.59 -5.42 8.29
C GLU A 203 -10.05 -4.08 7.68
N ILE A 204 -10.01 -3.94 6.35
CA ILE A 204 -10.49 -2.73 5.66
C ILE A 204 -12.01 -2.56 5.90
N THR A 205 -12.79 -3.63 5.72
CA THR A 205 -14.24 -3.60 5.93
C THR A 205 -14.60 -3.18 7.37
N ASN A 206 -13.91 -3.73 8.36
CA ASN A 206 -14.15 -3.38 9.77
C ASN A 206 -13.84 -1.91 10.05
N ARG A 207 -12.84 -1.32 9.44
CA ARG A 207 -12.52 0.10 9.58
C ARG A 207 -13.60 0.99 8.95
N ILE A 208 -14.08 0.62 7.75
CA ILE A 208 -15.21 1.30 7.11
C ILE A 208 -16.45 1.23 8.01
N LEU A 209 -16.82 0.05 8.53
CA LEU A 209 -17.98 -0.12 9.39
C LEU A 209 -17.87 0.68 10.69
N LYS A 210 -16.68 0.78 11.30
CA LYS A 210 -16.45 1.64 12.48
C LYS A 210 -16.69 3.11 12.16
N SER A 211 -16.22 3.57 11.00
CA SER A 211 -16.41 4.94 10.54
C SER A 211 -17.89 5.26 10.34
N ILE A 212 -18.64 4.35 9.68
CA ILE A 212 -20.09 4.49 9.48
C ILE A 212 -20.84 4.55 10.82
N ASN A 213 -20.49 3.69 11.77
CA ASN A 213 -21.10 3.74 13.12
C ASN A 213 -20.86 5.09 13.82
N SER A 214 -19.80 5.78 13.47
CA SER A 214 -19.47 7.13 13.96
C SER A 214 -20.03 8.25 13.09
N LEU A 215 -20.77 7.92 12.02
CA LEU A 215 -21.32 8.87 11.03
C LEU A 215 -20.22 9.74 10.39
N THR A 216 -19.04 9.17 10.15
CA THR A 216 -17.91 9.85 9.50
C THR A 216 -17.50 9.11 8.23
N SER A 217 -16.93 9.83 7.28
CA SER A 217 -16.26 9.20 6.14
C SER A 217 -15.01 8.43 6.59
N TYR A 218 -14.61 7.39 5.85
CA TYR A 218 -13.36 6.67 6.09
C TYR A 218 -12.30 7.08 5.08
N THR A 219 -11.10 7.35 5.56
CA THR A 219 -9.94 7.66 4.71
C THR A 219 -8.85 6.62 4.93
N LEU A 220 -8.37 6.05 3.83
CA LEU A 220 -7.25 5.11 3.79
C LEU A 220 -6.09 5.74 3.04
N THR A 221 -5.02 6.09 3.73
CA THR A 221 -3.79 6.57 3.10
C THR A 221 -2.92 5.40 2.62
N TYR A 222 -2.03 5.64 1.64
CA TYR A 222 -1.06 4.63 1.21
C TYR A 222 -0.25 4.06 2.38
N THR A 223 0.26 4.93 3.27
CA THR A 223 1.03 4.50 4.45
C THR A 223 0.22 3.60 5.38
N GLU A 224 -1.06 3.91 5.59
CA GLU A 224 -1.94 3.10 6.42
C GLU A 224 -2.26 1.75 5.76
N PHE A 225 -2.47 1.75 4.44
CA PHE A 225 -2.63 0.53 3.67
C PHE A 225 -1.41 -0.39 3.77
N GLN A 226 -0.18 0.16 3.67
CA GLN A 226 1.05 -0.62 3.85
C GLN A 226 1.16 -1.22 5.27
N LYS A 227 0.74 -0.48 6.31
CA LYS A 227 0.69 -1.03 7.68
C LYS A 227 -0.29 -2.20 7.80
N ILE A 228 -1.46 -2.10 7.15
CA ILE A 228 -2.42 -3.22 7.16
C ILE A 228 -1.82 -4.43 6.45
N LEU A 229 -1.19 -4.25 5.29
CA LEU A 229 -0.50 -5.33 4.56
C LEU A 229 0.56 -6.00 5.42
N ASN A 230 1.44 -5.24 6.06
CA ASN A 230 2.49 -5.78 6.92
C ASN A 230 1.90 -6.60 8.09
N ASN A 231 0.86 -6.10 8.75
CA ASN A 231 0.19 -6.85 9.82
C ASN A 231 -0.41 -8.18 9.33
N VAL A 232 -0.96 -8.20 8.11
CA VAL A 232 -1.48 -9.43 7.49
C VAL A 232 -0.35 -10.41 7.20
N PHE A 233 0.79 -9.94 6.70
CA PHE A 233 1.97 -10.80 6.48
C PHE A 233 2.52 -11.38 7.77
N GLU A 234 2.60 -10.59 8.85
CA GLU A 234 3.04 -11.06 10.16
C GLU A 234 2.12 -12.16 10.72
N ARG A 235 0.79 -11.98 10.63
CA ARG A 235 -0.20 -12.95 11.12
C ARG A 235 -0.20 -14.26 10.33
N PHE A 236 -0.05 -14.18 9.03
CA PHE A 236 -0.01 -15.34 8.12
C PHE A 236 1.39 -15.53 7.54
N SER A 237 2.40 -15.34 8.40
CA SER A 237 3.76 -15.70 8.02
C SER A 237 3.79 -17.20 7.76
N VAL A 238 4.16 -17.58 6.55
CA VAL A 238 4.55 -18.96 6.26
C VAL A 238 5.67 -19.27 7.22
N ASN A 239 5.67 -20.43 7.89
CA ASN A 239 6.85 -20.93 8.59
C ASN A 239 7.97 -20.96 7.54
N ILE A 240 8.79 -19.91 7.56
CA ILE A 240 9.89 -19.77 6.61
C ILE A 240 10.84 -20.89 6.97
N SER A 241 10.81 -21.95 6.18
CA SER A 241 11.89 -22.92 6.23
C SER A 241 13.13 -22.17 5.73
N LEU A 242 13.91 -21.65 6.67
CA LEU A 242 15.19 -21.07 6.34
C LEU A 242 16.00 -22.09 5.54
N PRO A 243 16.74 -21.67 4.52
CA PRO A 243 17.61 -22.59 3.80
C PRO A 243 18.55 -23.24 4.80
N SER A 244 18.66 -24.56 4.72
CA SER A 244 19.61 -25.29 5.59
C SER A 244 21.01 -24.72 5.37
N TYR A 245 21.66 -24.26 6.44
CA TYR A 245 23.05 -23.77 6.35
C TYR A 245 24.01 -24.83 5.83
N ASN A 246 23.82 -26.11 6.19
CA ASN A 246 24.65 -27.19 5.71
C ASN A 246 24.51 -27.40 4.21
N ASN A 247 23.27 -27.34 3.68
CA ASN A 247 23.05 -27.44 2.25
C ASN A 247 23.65 -26.21 1.54
N PHE A 248 23.42 -25.00 2.08
CA PHE A 248 23.99 -23.78 1.52
C PHE A 248 25.52 -23.85 1.44
N LYS A 249 26.16 -24.27 2.54
CA LYS A 249 27.61 -24.46 2.63
C LYS A 249 28.15 -25.44 1.58
N SER A 250 27.43 -26.52 1.30
CA SER A 250 27.89 -27.54 0.33
C SER A 250 27.91 -27.05 -1.12
N VAL A 251 27.12 -26.03 -1.45
CA VAL A 251 26.97 -25.51 -2.84
C VAL A 251 27.56 -24.12 -3.05
N THR A 252 28.06 -23.49 -1.99
CA THR A 252 28.59 -22.11 -2.02
C THR A 252 30.07 -22.10 -1.60
N PRO A 253 31.01 -22.43 -2.46
CA PRO A 253 32.44 -22.35 -2.14
C PRO A 253 32.87 -20.87 -2.08
N ILE A 254 33.67 -20.52 -1.07
CA ILE A 254 34.28 -19.19 -0.94
C ILE A 254 35.69 -19.20 -1.55
N ASP A 255 35.86 -18.50 -2.67
CA ASP A 255 37.18 -18.30 -3.29
C ASP A 255 37.77 -16.94 -2.87
N LEU A 256 38.67 -16.94 -1.89
CA LEU A 256 39.32 -15.73 -1.39
C LEU A 256 40.17 -15.00 -2.43
N LYS A 257 40.47 -15.65 -3.57
CA LYS A 257 41.27 -15.07 -4.67
C LYS A 257 40.37 -14.42 -5.75
N SER A 258 39.06 -14.62 -5.69
CA SER A 258 38.16 -13.97 -6.62
C SER A 258 38.27 -12.45 -6.46
N THR A 259 38.23 -11.71 -7.55
CA THR A 259 38.32 -10.23 -7.55
C THR A 259 37.23 -9.60 -6.72
N GLU A 260 36.03 -10.19 -6.72
CA GLU A 260 34.88 -9.73 -5.97
C GLU A 260 35.13 -9.78 -4.45
N ILE A 261 35.59 -10.93 -3.94
CA ILE A 261 35.86 -11.08 -2.50
C ILE A 261 37.12 -10.31 -2.11
N ALA A 262 38.19 -10.38 -2.87
CA ALA A 262 39.46 -9.75 -2.54
C ALA A 262 39.37 -8.22 -2.42
N ASN A 263 38.45 -7.60 -3.17
CA ASN A 263 38.21 -6.15 -3.15
C ASN A 263 37.07 -5.73 -2.20
N SER A 264 36.36 -6.68 -1.61
CA SER A 264 35.24 -6.34 -0.72
C SER A 264 35.71 -5.73 0.59
N ARG A 265 34.91 -4.82 1.17
CA ARG A 265 35.19 -4.22 2.48
C ARG A 265 35.11 -5.27 3.59
N GLU A 266 34.16 -6.19 3.51
CA GLU A 266 33.97 -7.30 4.44
C GLU A 266 35.26 -8.14 4.59
N TYR A 267 35.91 -8.45 3.46
CA TYR A 267 37.17 -9.19 3.47
C TYR A 267 38.30 -8.37 4.11
N ARG A 268 38.47 -7.09 3.73
CA ARG A 268 39.49 -6.19 4.31
C ARG A 268 39.31 -6.03 5.82
N GLN A 269 38.07 -5.78 6.27
CA GLN A 269 37.74 -5.63 7.69
C GLN A 269 38.08 -6.91 8.49
N LEU A 270 37.77 -8.10 7.94
CA LEU A 270 38.16 -9.37 8.57
C LEU A 270 39.67 -9.60 8.59
N GLN A 271 40.42 -9.14 7.59
CA GLN A 271 41.89 -9.22 7.59
C GLN A 271 42.52 -8.41 8.75
N TYR A 272 41.98 -7.23 9.09
CA TYR A 272 42.43 -6.45 10.23
C TYR A 272 42.24 -7.17 11.57
N CYS A 273 41.33 -8.12 11.66
CA CYS A 273 41.08 -8.93 12.84
C CYS A 273 42.11 -10.07 13.05
N SER A 274 43.07 -10.23 12.16
CA SER A 274 44.11 -11.28 12.20
C SER A 274 43.57 -12.71 12.35
N VAL A 275 42.43 -13.00 11.71
CA VAL A 275 41.82 -14.33 11.73
C VAL A 275 42.45 -15.24 10.67
N SER A 276 42.52 -16.56 10.91
CA SER A 276 43.08 -17.51 9.96
C SER A 276 42.22 -17.61 8.67
N GLU A 277 42.84 -18.07 7.59
CA GLU A 277 42.13 -18.24 6.27
C GLU A 277 40.86 -19.10 6.37
N ASN A 278 40.89 -20.15 7.20
CA ASN A 278 39.72 -20.99 7.42
C ASN A 278 38.57 -20.21 8.10
N PHE A 279 38.90 -19.32 9.02
CA PHE A 279 37.91 -18.43 9.65
C PHE A 279 37.39 -17.38 8.66
N LEU A 280 38.26 -16.77 7.84
CA LEU A 280 37.85 -15.84 6.80
C LEU A 280 36.80 -16.51 5.88
N ARG A 281 37.08 -17.69 5.33
CA ARG A 281 36.13 -18.44 4.50
C ARG A 281 34.82 -18.71 5.23
N ARG A 282 34.86 -19.09 6.49
CA ARG A 282 33.68 -19.39 7.28
C ARG A 282 32.80 -18.16 7.52
N TYR A 283 33.40 -17.03 7.88
CA TYR A 283 32.65 -15.81 8.17
C TYR A 283 32.06 -15.17 6.91
N LEU A 284 32.80 -15.15 5.81
CA LEU A 284 32.28 -14.72 4.49
C LEU A 284 31.15 -15.65 4.01
N LEU A 285 31.24 -16.95 4.27
CA LEU A 285 30.14 -17.87 3.97
C LEU A 285 28.88 -17.58 4.82
N GLN A 286 29.06 -17.25 6.09
CA GLN A 286 27.95 -16.88 6.96
C GLN A 286 27.30 -15.55 6.54
N GLU A 287 28.08 -14.61 6.06
CA GLU A 287 27.61 -13.37 5.47
C GLU A 287 26.78 -13.63 4.21
N GLN A 288 27.27 -14.45 3.29
CA GLN A 288 26.49 -14.81 2.09
C GLN A 288 25.20 -15.59 2.44
N TYR A 289 25.26 -16.44 3.47
CA TYR A 289 24.07 -17.11 3.99
C TYR A 289 23.06 -16.10 4.55
N TYR A 290 23.52 -15.10 5.32
CA TYR A 290 22.66 -14.04 5.82
C TYR A 290 22.04 -13.23 4.64
N LYS A 291 22.80 -12.86 3.63
CA LYS A 291 22.29 -12.20 2.42
C LYS A 291 21.17 -13.02 1.76
N LYS A 292 21.32 -14.33 1.69
CA LYS A 292 20.27 -15.22 1.16
C LYS A 292 19.02 -15.24 2.05
N VAL A 293 19.18 -15.31 3.36
CA VAL A 293 18.09 -15.27 4.35
C VAL A 293 17.38 -13.91 4.30
N ARG A 294 18.16 -12.82 4.27
CA ARG A 294 17.66 -11.45 4.13
C ARG A 294 16.79 -11.28 2.89
N ASN A 295 17.25 -11.76 1.75
CA ASN A 295 16.46 -11.71 0.51
C ASN A 295 15.16 -12.51 0.64
N ASN A 296 15.19 -13.68 1.28
CA ASN A 296 13.96 -14.44 1.54
C ASN A 296 12.98 -13.65 2.44
N TYR A 297 13.47 -12.93 3.45
CA TYR A 297 12.60 -12.06 4.28
C TYR A 297 12.03 -10.90 3.47
N LEU A 298 12.84 -10.24 2.63
CA LEU A 298 12.37 -9.15 1.78
C LEU A 298 11.32 -9.62 0.76
N ASP A 299 11.52 -10.80 0.16
CA ASP A 299 10.55 -11.42 -0.75
C ASP A 299 9.21 -11.73 -0.08
N LEU A 300 9.23 -11.89 1.26
CA LEU A 300 8.05 -12.14 2.08
C LEU A 300 7.49 -10.88 2.74
N CYS A 301 7.97 -9.68 2.35
CA CYS A 301 7.60 -8.39 2.92
C CYS A 301 7.81 -8.32 4.45
N MET A 302 8.92 -8.89 4.94
CA MET A 302 9.32 -8.91 6.35
C MET A 302 10.53 -7.98 6.58
N GLU A 303 10.50 -6.78 6.01
CA GLU A 303 11.57 -5.77 6.14
C GLU A 303 11.86 -5.43 7.61
N SER A 304 10.82 -5.38 8.45
CA SER A 304 10.96 -5.12 9.89
C SER A 304 11.88 -6.15 10.57
N LYS A 305 11.74 -7.43 10.20
CA LYS A 305 12.58 -8.50 10.77
C LYS A 305 14.03 -8.38 10.36
N CYS A 306 14.32 -7.96 9.12
CA CYS A 306 15.67 -7.63 8.70
C CYS A 306 16.21 -6.47 9.52
N GLY A 307 15.42 -5.41 9.70
CA GLY A 307 15.76 -4.23 10.50
C GLY A 307 16.08 -4.59 11.95
N ASP A 308 15.24 -5.38 12.62
CA ASP A 308 15.45 -5.79 14.01
C ASP A 308 16.76 -6.58 14.17
N ILE A 309 17.06 -7.50 13.25
CA ILE A 309 18.33 -8.26 13.26
C ILE A 309 19.53 -7.33 13.04
N GLU A 310 19.46 -6.41 12.08
CA GLU A 310 20.54 -5.51 11.68
C GLU A 310 20.81 -4.44 12.75
N ILE A 311 19.76 -3.79 13.26
CA ILE A 311 19.86 -2.78 14.32
C ILE A 311 20.45 -3.39 15.59
N THR A 312 19.94 -4.54 16.03
CA THR A 312 20.48 -5.21 17.24
C THR A 312 21.95 -5.62 17.07
N ALA A 313 22.37 -6.04 15.87
CA ALA A 313 23.77 -6.37 15.61
C ALA A 313 24.66 -5.13 15.64
N TYR A 314 24.16 -3.99 15.17
CA TYR A 314 24.87 -2.71 15.21
C TYR A 314 24.97 -2.16 16.64
N GLU A 315 23.87 -2.16 17.41
CA GLU A 315 23.86 -1.77 18.82
C GLU A 315 24.85 -2.61 19.65
N ASN A 316 24.85 -3.93 19.46
CA ASN A 316 25.83 -4.82 20.08
C ASN A 316 27.31 -4.45 19.75
N PHE A 317 27.53 -3.99 18.52
CA PHE A 317 28.87 -3.52 18.13
C PHE A 317 29.25 -2.20 18.85
N GLU A 318 28.32 -1.26 18.92
CA GLU A 318 28.52 0.02 19.61
C GLU A 318 28.81 -0.20 21.11
N ASP A 319 27.98 -1.01 21.77
CA ASP A 319 28.18 -1.37 23.20
C ASP A 319 29.55 -2.01 23.45
N VAL A 320 29.93 -2.98 22.61
CA VAL A 320 31.24 -3.65 22.70
C VAL A 320 32.40 -2.67 22.47
N LYS A 321 32.26 -1.77 21.47
CA LYS A 321 33.30 -0.77 21.19
C LYS A 321 33.49 0.19 22.36
N GLU A 322 32.40 0.67 22.93
CA GLU A 322 32.45 1.55 24.12
C GLU A 322 33.08 0.85 25.32
N GLU A 323 32.69 -0.40 25.61
CA GLU A 323 33.28 -1.20 26.69
C GLU A 323 34.80 -1.42 26.50
N LEU A 324 35.22 -1.76 25.28
CA LEU A 324 36.61 -1.98 24.94
C LEU A 324 37.47 -0.71 25.07
N GLN A 325 36.89 0.45 24.66
CA GLN A 325 37.54 1.75 24.81
C GLN A 325 37.71 2.13 26.27
N ALA A 326 36.67 1.94 27.09
CA ALA A 326 36.72 2.22 28.51
C ALA A 326 37.81 1.37 29.24
N ASN A 327 38.02 0.14 28.75
CA ASN A 327 39.02 -0.79 29.32
C ASN A 327 40.43 -0.68 28.67
N ASN A 328 40.68 0.30 27.79
CA ASN A 328 41.90 0.44 27.01
C ASN A 328 42.32 -0.84 26.25
N ASN A 329 41.37 -1.61 25.77
CA ASN A 329 41.57 -2.89 25.08
C ASN A 329 40.89 -2.92 23.69
N ASP A 330 40.67 -1.75 23.12
CA ASP A 330 40.00 -1.57 21.84
C ASP A 330 40.94 -1.89 20.68
N THR A 331 40.80 -3.09 20.15
CA THR A 331 41.52 -3.57 18.96
C THR A 331 40.53 -4.17 17.94
N PRO A 332 40.87 -4.18 16.64
CA PRO A 332 39.99 -4.79 15.62
C PRO A 332 39.58 -6.23 15.95
N SER A 333 40.52 -7.01 16.46
CA SER A 333 40.29 -8.40 16.87
C SER A 333 39.29 -8.50 18.03
N ASN A 334 39.45 -7.64 19.07
CA ASN A 334 38.56 -7.65 20.21
C ASN A 334 37.16 -7.17 19.87
N ARG A 335 37.03 -6.09 19.09
CA ARG A 335 35.74 -5.66 18.57
C ARG A 335 35.03 -6.83 17.84
N PHE A 336 35.70 -7.46 16.89
CA PHE A 336 35.17 -8.57 16.12
C PHE A 336 34.71 -9.77 16.99
N TRP A 337 35.63 -10.27 17.85
CA TRP A 337 35.34 -11.45 18.65
C TRP A 337 34.25 -11.22 19.70
N ASN A 338 34.20 -10.05 20.33
CA ASN A 338 33.19 -9.76 21.34
C ASN A 338 31.82 -9.51 20.69
N THR A 339 31.72 -8.68 19.64
CA THR A 339 30.46 -8.44 18.93
C THR A 339 29.86 -9.73 18.37
N THR A 340 30.67 -10.57 17.71
CA THR A 340 30.16 -11.83 17.14
C THR A 340 29.75 -12.87 18.18
N LYS A 341 30.09 -12.71 19.44
CA LYS A 341 29.66 -13.55 20.56
C LYS A 341 28.39 -13.05 21.23
N THR A 342 28.10 -11.75 21.13
CA THR A 342 26.91 -11.16 21.75
C THR A 342 25.67 -11.75 21.15
N SER A 343 24.63 -11.99 21.96
CA SER A 343 23.36 -12.54 21.51
C SER A 343 22.59 -11.53 20.66
N ASN A 344 21.86 -12.03 19.68
CA ASN A 344 20.86 -11.28 18.91
C ASN A 344 19.57 -12.09 18.96
N SER A 345 18.59 -11.63 19.73
CA SER A 345 17.34 -12.33 19.99
C SER A 345 16.45 -12.50 18.76
N TYR A 346 16.66 -11.69 17.74
CA TYR A 346 15.91 -11.74 16.48
C TYR A 346 16.51 -12.70 15.45
N ALA A 347 17.79 -13.11 15.63
CA ALA A 347 18.45 -14.06 14.73
C ALA A 347 18.11 -15.50 15.11
N GLU A 348 17.50 -16.27 14.20
CA GLU A 348 17.03 -17.64 14.45
C GLU A 348 18.16 -18.65 14.73
N ASN A 349 19.36 -18.37 14.26
CA ASN A 349 20.50 -19.26 14.49
C ASN A 349 21.82 -18.48 14.54
N GLU A 350 22.86 -19.21 14.99
CA GLU A 350 24.21 -18.63 15.15
C GLU A 350 24.82 -18.14 13.83
N GLN A 351 24.49 -18.79 12.72
CA GLN A 351 25.03 -18.45 11.41
C GLN A 351 24.46 -17.11 10.91
N ILE A 352 23.18 -16.86 11.14
CA ILE A 352 22.53 -15.56 10.86
C ILE A 352 23.13 -14.49 11.74
N ARG A 353 23.22 -14.74 13.06
CA ARG A 353 23.79 -13.80 14.03
C ARG A 353 25.21 -13.36 13.68
N LYS A 354 26.07 -14.29 13.30
CA LYS A 354 27.44 -13.98 12.88
C LYS A 354 27.49 -13.37 11.48
N GLY A 355 26.66 -13.86 10.58
CA GLY A 355 26.58 -13.39 9.20
C GLY A 355 26.18 -11.93 9.10
N VAL A 356 25.19 -11.47 9.88
CA VAL A 356 24.77 -10.07 9.89
C VAL A 356 25.90 -9.14 10.36
N CYS A 357 26.69 -9.52 11.37
CA CYS A 357 27.82 -8.70 11.80
C CYS A 357 28.85 -8.47 10.68
N ILE A 358 29.04 -9.45 9.80
CA ILE A 358 29.93 -9.30 8.64
C ILE A 358 29.25 -8.53 7.53
N TYR A 359 27.97 -8.80 7.24
CA TYR A 359 27.18 -8.06 6.28
C TYR A 359 27.18 -6.55 6.55
N LEU A 360 27.04 -6.15 7.81
CA LEU A 360 27.08 -4.74 8.21
C LEU A 360 28.45 -4.07 8.03
N THR A 361 29.50 -4.82 7.73
CA THR A 361 30.79 -4.22 7.33
C THR A 361 30.87 -3.87 5.83
N SER A 362 29.83 -4.15 5.01
CA SER A 362 29.86 -3.92 3.58
C SER A 362 29.67 -2.46 3.19
N ASP A 363 30.17 -2.08 2.00
CA ASP A 363 29.96 -0.75 1.43
C ASP A 363 28.51 -0.44 1.06
N ASN A 364 27.65 -1.47 1.02
CA ASN A 364 26.22 -1.33 0.66
C ASN A 364 25.32 -1.00 1.86
N VAL A 365 25.88 -0.91 3.05
CA VAL A 365 25.15 -0.55 4.28
C VAL A 365 25.28 0.95 4.51
N SER A 366 24.17 1.61 4.93
CA SER A 366 24.19 3.04 5.26
C SER A 366 25.14 3.34 6.41
N ASP A 367 25.80 4.49 6.36
CA ASP A 367 26.79 4.94 7.37
C ASP A 367 26.24 4.88 8.82
N GLY A 368 24.91 5.02 8.99
CA GLY A 368 24.26 4.97 10.31
C GLY A 368 24.22 3.59 10.97
N ASN A 369 24.46 2.49 10.22
CA ASN A 369 24.44 1.11 10.74
C ASN A 369 25.67 0.31 10.29
N GLN A 370 26.69 0.97 9.75
CA GLN A 370 27.87 0.29 9.23
C GLN A 370 28.84 -0.05 10.34
N ILE A 371 29.22 -1.32 10.45
CA ILE A 371 30.24 -1.82 11.39
C ILE A 371 31.65 -1.61 10.81
N SER A 372 32.58 -1.17 11.64
CA SER A 372 34.02 -1.10 11.33
C SER A 372 34.84 -1.74 12.44
N TRP A 373 35.44 -2.90 12.14
CA TRP A 373 36.37 -3.52 13.08
C TRP A 373 37.59 -2.66 13.24
N LYS A 374 38.08 -2.05 12.18
CA LYS A 374 39.08 -1.03 12.16
C LYS A 374 38.47 0.24 11.57
N ASP A 375 38.58 1.33 12.30
CA ASP A 375 38.16 2.64 11.82
C ASP A 375 38.99 3.02 10.57
N GLU A 376 38.38 3.31 9.43
CA GLU A 376 38.98 3.68 8.15
C GLU A 376 38.81 5.17 7.87
#